data_89e7458239f590c6a3cc60e402edeae0
#
_entry.id   89e7458239f590c6a3cc60e402edeae0
#
_cell.length_a   1.000
_cell.length_b   1.000
_cell.length_c   1.000
_cell.angle_alpha   90.00
_cell.angle_beta   90.00
_cell.angle_gamma   90.00
#
_symmetry.space_group_name_H-M   'P 1'
#
loop_
_entity.id
_entity.type
_entity.pdbx_description
1 polymer ?
#
loop_
_entity_poly.entity_id
_entity_poly.type
_entity_poly.pdbx_seq_one_letter_code
_entity_poly.pdbx_strand_id
1 'polypeptide(L)'
;MFEIRNLRYKDILYIEKMNIRKGITTSITGRSGSGKTTLLKMLNKMISPDEGTILYEKKPVKNIDSLDLRRRVVMLPQSPVIFPGDIRDNLLKGLRFSEKPDAPDSRMNEIISELHLNKSLDDDISQLSGGEKQRIALARVILMDPEVYLLDEPSSALDEETEKTMIDFLVKHSRINKKTLIMVTHSKKIASEYSDEIAEIEHGRLVKSGRVDT
;
A
#
# COMPACT_ATOMS: atom_id res chain seq x y z
N MET A 1 15.30 -4.20 -2.45
CA MET A 1 13.99 -4.12 -3.10
C MET A 1 13.89 -2.91 -4.02
N PHE A 2 13.70 -1.70 -3.49
CA PHE A 2 13.82 -0.48 -4.27
C PHE A 2 15.09 0.29 -3.96
N GLU A 3 15.72 0.85 -5.00
CA GLU A 3 16.81 1.80 -4.90
C GLU A 3 16.42 3.06 -5.70
N ILE A 4 16.44 4.19 -5.04
CA ILE A 4 16.07 5.49 -5.60
C ILE A 4 17.32 6.35 -5.64
N ARG A 5 17.62 6.98 -6.81
CA ARG A 5 18.83 7.77 -7.02
C ARG A 5 18.50 9.03 -7.81
N ASN A 6 18.84 10.21 -7.25
CA ASN A 6 18.69 11.52 -7.85
C ASN A 6 17.30 11.75 -8.45
N LEU A 7 16.26 11.26 -7.74
CA LEU A 7 14.88 11.34 -8.19
C LEU A 7 14.38 12.77 -8.13
N ARG A 8 13.85 13.28 -9.24
CA ARG A 8 13.21 14.58 -9.33
C ARG A 8 11.86 14.47 -10.03
N TYR A 9 10.87 15.17 -9.51
CA TYR A 9 9.56 15.30 -10.14
C TYR A 9 8.95 16.67 -9.87
N LYS A 10 8.91 17.51 -10.90
CA LYS A 10 8.45 18.89 -10.82
C LYS A 10 9.11 19.59 -9.63
N ASP A 11 8.41 20.53 -9.00
CA ASP A 11 8.82 21.13 -7.73
C ASP A 11 8.28 20.38 -6.49
N ILE A 12 7.82 19.12 -6.68
CA ILE A 12 7.13 18.35 -5.66
C ILE A 12 8.07 17.40 -4.91
N LEU A 13 9.00 16.76 -5.61
CA LEU A 13 9.83 15.70 -5.02
C LEU A 13 11.26 15.76 -5.53
N TYR A 14 12.20 15.76 -4.59
CA TYR A 14 13.62 15.59 -4.84
C TYR A 14 14.22 14.65 -3.79
N ILE A 15 14.66 13.46 -4.21
CA ILE A 15 15.28 12.46 -3.35
C ILE A 15 16.62 12.06 -3.96
N GLU A 16 17.71 12.47 -3.31
CA GLU A 16 19.06 12.16 -3.77
C GLU A 16 19.32 10.65 -3.71
N LYS A 17 19.02 10.02 -2.58
CA LYS A 17 19.19 8.59 -2.37
C LYS A 17 18.21 8.05 -1.34
N MET A 18 17.54 6.95 -1.66
CA MET A 18 16.70 6.22 -0.71
C MET A 18 16.71 4.73 -1.08
N ASN A 19 16.78 3.88 -0.07
CA ASN A 19 16.68 2.43 -0.24
C ASN A 19 15.52 1.91 0.59
N ILE A 20 14.72 1.01 -0.01
CA ILE A 20 13.65 0.28 0.69
C ILE A 20 14.00 -1.21 0.63
N ARG A 21 14.12 -1.83 1.78
CA ARG A 21 14.51 -3.24 1.89
C ARG A 21 13.35 -4.17 1.58
N LYS A 22 13.67 -5.38 1.18
CA LYS A 22 12.70 -6.45 0.90
C LYS A 22 12.26 -7.12 2.20
N GLY A 23 10.99 -7.51 2.28
CA GLY A 23 10.44 -8.34 3.33
C GLY A 23 10.29 -7.65 4.69
N ILE A 24 10.31 -6.32 4.71
CA ILE A 24 10.11 -5.52 5.91
C ILE A 24 8.98 -4.51 5.73
N THR A 25 8.55 -3.93 6.85
CA THR A 25 7.59 -2.82 6.88
C THR A 25 8.35 -1.49 6.92
N THR A 26 8.10 -0.62 5.94
CA THR A 26 8.65 0.74 5.88
C THR A 26 7.52 1.75 5.93
N SER A 27 7.51 2.64 6.92
CA SER A 27 6.61 3.79 6.93
C SER A 27 7.24 5.01 6.30
N ILE A 28 6.49 5.70 5.45
CA ILE A 28 6.83 7.01 4.90
C ILE A 28 5.99 8.04 5.62
N THR A 29 6.65 8.93 6.36
CA THR A 29 6.02 9.98 7.17
C THR A 29 6.32 11.37 6.62
N GLY A 30 5.60 12.38 7.11
CA GLY A 30 5.78 13.78 6.74
C GLY A 30 4.46 14.52 6.60
N ARG A 31 4.51 15.84 6.48
CA ARG A 31 3.32 16.70 6.38
C ARG A 31 2.51 16.41 5.11
N SER A 32 1.22 16.80 5.11
CA SER A 32 0.41 16.77 3.90
C SER A 32 1.07 17.59 2.79
N GLY A 33 1.01 17.11 1.56
CA GLY A 33 1.65 17.76 0.40
C GLY A 33 3.17 17.58 0.30
N SER A 34 3.83 16.82 1.18
CA SER A 34 5.29 16.62 1.13
C SER A 34 5.79 15.67 0.04
N GLY A 35 4.89 15.08 -0.80
CA GLY A 35 5.29 14.23 -1.93
C GLY A 35 5.21 12.72 -1.68
N LYS A 36 4.72 12.25 -0.51
CA LYS A 36 4.64 10.83 -0.14
C LYS A 36 3.83 9.99 -1.14
N THR A 37 2.59 10.39 -1.42
CA THR A 37 1.72 9.76 -2.42
C THR A 37 2.36 9.76 -3.82
N THR A 38 3.06 10.85 -4.17
CA THR A 38 3.79 10.97 -5.43
C THR A 38 4.89 9.92 -5.51
N LEU A 39 5.64 9.71 -4.43
CA LEU A 39 6.65 8.67 -4.36
C LEU A 39 6.02 7.27 -4.52
N LEU A 40 4.93 6.95 -3.80
CA LEU A 40 4.25 5.65 -3.96
C LEU A 40 3.83 5.40 -5.41
N LYS A 41 3.23 6.41 -6.07
CA LYS A 41 2.82 6.31 -7.49
C LYS A 41 3.97 6.07 -8.44
N MET A 42 5.19 6.49 -8.10
CA MET A 42 6.38 6.20 -8.90
C MET A 42 6.89 4.78 -8.69
N LEU A 43 6.79 4.25 -7.46
CA LEU A 43 7.25 2.89 -7.15
C LEU A 43 6.49 1.81 -7.95
N ASN A 44 5.22 2.05 -8.30
CA ASN A 44 4.43 1.15 -9.15
C ASN A 44 4.22 1.68 -10.59
N LYS A 45 5.02 2.67 -11.01
CA LYS A 45 4.98 3.22 -12.37
C LYS A 45 3.60 3.76 -12.80
N MET A 46 2.81 4.32 -11.86
CA MET A 46 1.62 5.11 -12.21
C MET A 46 2.00 6.48 -12.78
N ILE A 47 3.11 7.04 -12.30
CA ILE A 47 3.75 8.24 -12.84
C ILE A 47 5.25 7.98 -12.98
N SER A 48 5.90 8.72 -13.87
CA SER A 48 7.35 8.65 -14.08
C SER A 48 8.04 9.90 -13.52
N PRO A 49 9.24 9.78 -12.95
CA PRO A 49 10.04 10.94 -12.57
C PRO A 49 10.51 11.71 -13.81
N ASP A 50 10.79 13.00 -13.65
CA ASP A 50 11.40 13.84 -14.70
C ASP A 50 12.89 13.53 -14.84
N GLU A 51 13.56 13.29 -13.68
CA GLU A 51 14.99 12.93 -13.63
C GLU A 51 15.24 11.82 -12.61
N GLY A 52 16.40 11.18 -12.71
CA GLY A 52 16.83 10.15 -11.78
C GLY A 52 16.35 8.75 -12.15
N THR A 53 16.51 7.83 -11.21
CA THR A 53 16.23 6.42 -11.46
C THR A 53 15.64 5.74 -10.23
N ILE A 54 14.61 4.94 -10.45
CA ILE A 54 14.10 3.97 -9.48
C ILE A 54 14.44 2.59 -10.01
N LEU A 55 15.12 1.79 -9.19
CA LEU A 55 15.36 0.37 -9.46
C LEU A 55 14.40 -0.46 -8.58
N TYR A 56 13.81 -1.48 -9.18
CA TYR A 56 13.08 -2.55 -8.50
C TYR A 56 13.80 -3.87 -8.78
N GLU A 57 14.23 -4.58 -7.73
CA GLU A 57 15.04 -5.79 -7.85
C GLU A 57 16.23 -5.60 -8.83
N LYS A 58 16.96 -4.49 -8.68
CA LYS A 58 18.11 -4.07 -9.50
C LYS A 58 17.78 -3.72 -10.97
N LYS A 59 16.52 -3.80 -11.40
CA LYS A 59 16.08 -3.41 -12.76
C LYS A 59 15.45 -2.02 -12.74
N PRO A 60 15.81 -1.11 -13.67
CA PRO A 60 15.14 0.19 -13.76
C PRO A 60 13.63 0.03 -13.98
N VAL A 61 12.82 0.67 -13.14
CA VAL A 61 11.34 0.62 -13.21
C VAL A 61 10.85 1.05 -14.60
N LYS A 62 11.49 2.00 -15.25
CA LYS A 62 11.15 2.43 -16.61
C LYS A 62 11.20 1.30 -17.65
N ASN A 63 12.07 0.31 -17.43
CA ASN A 63 12.29 -0.82 -18.33
C ASN A 63 11.42 -2.05 -17.99
N ILE A 64 10.64 -2.00 -16.92
CA ILE A 64 9.72 -3.09 -16.55
C ILE A 64 8.35 -2.79 -17.19
N ASP A 65 7.68 -3.80 -17.74
CA ASP A 65 6.31 -3.64 -18.20
C ASP A 65 5.41 -3.11 -17.08
N SER A 66 4.51 -2.18 -17.41
CA SER A 66 3.70 -1.50 -16.39
C SER A 66 2.66 -2.41 -15.75
N LEU A 67 2.10 -3.37 -16.50
CA LEU A 67 1.13 -4.32 -15.97
C LEU A 67 1.81 -5.35 -15.09
N ASP A 68 2.96 -5.88 -15.53
CA ASP A 68 3.77 -6.83 -14.75
C ASP A 68 4.19 -6.21 -13.42
N LEU A 69 4.67 -4.96 -13.44
CA LEU A 69 5.06 -4.27 -12.21
C LEU A 69 3.86 -4.08 -11.28
N ARG A 70 2.71 -3.63 -11.79
CA ARG A 70 1.52 -3.37 -10.98
C ARG A 70 0.85 -4.63 -10.44
N ARG A 71 1.07 -5.79 -11.05
CA ARG A 71 0.66 -7.10 -10.51
C ARG A 71 1.50 -7.52 -9.31
N ARG A 72 2.76 -7.09 -9.26
CA ARG A 72 3.72 -7.40 -8.19
C ARG A 72 3.79 -6.33 -7.10
N VAL A 73 3.56 -5.08 -7.46
CA VAL A 73 3.62 -3.90 -6.61
C VAL A 73 2.24 -3.22 -6.63
N VAL A 74 1.37 -3.63 -5.72
CA VAL A 74 -0.02 -3.19 -5.70
C VAL A 74 -0.20 -2.01 -4.76
N MET A 75 -0.90 -0.98 -5.22
CA MET A 75 -1.17 0.23 -4.44
C MET A 75 -2.64 0.29 -4.02
N LEU A 76 -2.86 0.50 -2.72
CA LEU A 76 -4.12 0.98 -2.16
C LEU A 76 -4.01 2.51 -2.00
N PRO A 77 -4.74 3.31 -2.79
CA PRO A 77 -4.75 4.76 -2.62
C PRO A 77 -5.59 5.17 -1.41
N GLN A 78 -5.39 6.38 -0.91
CA GLN A 78 -6.14 6.96 0.21
C GLN A 78 -7.66 6.91 -0.02
N SER A 79 -8.11 7.18 -1.25
CA SER A 79 -9.51 7.04 -1.65
C SER A 79 -9.63 5.91 -2.68
N PRO A 80 -9.89 4.67 -2.23
CA PRO A 80 -9.93 3.53 -3.13
C PRO A 80 -11.21 3.51 -3.97
N VAL A 81 -11.07 3.01 -5.19
CA VAL A 81 -12.22 2.79 -6.08
C VAL A 81 -13.04 1.62 -5.58
N ILE A 82 -14.33 1.85 -5.43
CA ILE A 82 -15.34 0.84 -5.15
C ILE A 82 -16.20 0.66 -6.41
N PHE A 83 -16.40 -0.59 -6.81
CA PHE A 83 -17.17 -0.93 -8.01
C PHE A 83 -18.62 -1.22 -7.63
N PRO A 84 -19.60 -0.91 -8.48
CA PRO A 84 -20.98 -1.33 -8.26
C PRO A 84 -21.11 -2.85 -8.16
N GLY A 85 -22.12 -3.34 -7.42
CA GLY A 85 -22.37 -4.75 -7.21
C GLY A 85 -22.26 -5.14 -5.73
N ASP A 86 -21.91 -6.38 -5.47
CA ASP A 86 -21.77 -6.93 -4.13
C ASP A 86 -20.30 -6.92 -3.63
N ILE A 87 -20.11 -7.38 -2.40
CA ILE A 87 -18.79 -7.50 -1.77
C ILE A 87 -17.94 -8.49 -2.54
N ARG A 88 -18.48 -9.65 -2.95
CA ARG A 88 -17.80 -10.70 -3.71
C ARG A 88 -17.18 -10.14 -4.97
N ASP A 89 -17.97 -9.44 -5.79
CA ASP A 89 -17.50 -8.84 -7.04
C ASP A 89 -16.38 -7.83 -6.79
N ASN A 90 -16.50 -7.02 -5.75
CA ASN A 90 -15.47 -6.07 -5.38
C ASN A 90 -14.16 -6.74 -4.96
N LEU A 91 -14.21 -7.84 -4.23
CA LEU A 91 -13.04 -8.61 -3.81
C LEU A 91 -12.34 -9.26 -5.01
N LEU A 92 -13.11 -9.84 -5.92
CA LEU A 92 -12.58 -10.56 -7.09
C LEU A 92 -12.04 -9.63 -8.19
N LYS A 93 -12.43 -8.35 -8.24
CA LYS A 93 -11.97 -7.41 -9.28
C LYS A 93 -10.45 -7.34 -9.39
N GLY A 94 -9.73 -7.32 -8.29
CA GLY A 94 -8.26 -7.26 -8.28
C GLY A 94 -7.63 -8.50 -8.92
N LEU A 95 -8.13 -9.67 -8.60
CA LEU A 95 -7.68 -10.94 -9.18
C LEU A 95 -7.95 -10.98 -10.68
N ARG A 96 -9.18 -10.64 -11.10
CA ARG A 96 -9.58 -10.63 -12.52
C ARG A 96 -8.75 -9.64 -13.34
N PHE A 97 -8.47 -8.43 -12.83
CA PHE A 97 -7.57 -7.47 -13.49
C PHE A 97 -6.12 -7.94 -13.57
N SER A 98 -5.72 -8.81 -12.63
CA SER A 98 -4.38 -9.41 -12.61
C SER A 98 -4.30 -10.73 -13.37
N GLU A 99 -5.40 -11.14 -14.05
CA GLU A 99 -5.51 -12.43 -14.77
C GLU A 99 -5.23 -13.64 -13.87
N LYS A 100 -5.59 -13.52 -12.58
CA LYS A 100 -5.50 -14.59 -11.58
C LYS A 100 -6.86 -15.30 -11.45
N PRO A 101 -6.88 -16.58 -11.07
CA PRO A 101 -8.11 -17.30 -10.75
C PRO A 101 -8.89 -16.60 -9.63
N ASP A 102 -10.21 -16.69 -9.68
CA ASP A 102 -11.07 -16.21 -8.59
C ASP A 102 -10.74 -16.96 -7.29
N ALA A 103 -10.72 -16.24 -6.18
CA ALA A 103 -10.54 -16.83 -4.86
C ALA A 103 -11.82 -17.58 -4.41
N PRO A 104 -11.71 -18.70 -3.70
CA PRO A 104 -12.87 -19.37 -3.13
C PRO A 104 -13.51 -18.54 -2.02
N ASP A 105 -14.82 -18.74 -1.81
CA ASP A 105 -15.59 -18.03 -0.78
C ASP A 105 -14.98 -18.14 0.61
N SER A 106 -14.45 -19.30 0.96
CA SER A 106 -13.77 -19.54 2.24
C SER A 106 -12.62 -18.54 2.47
N ARG A 107 -11.79 -18.29 1.44
CA ARG A 107 -10.67 -17.35 1.52
C ARG A 107 -11.14 -15.90 1.60
N MET A 108 -12.17 -15.54 0.87
CA MET A 108 -12.77 -14.20 0.94
C MET A 108 -13.37 -13.95 2.33
N ASN A 109 -14.14 -14.90 2.85
CA ASN A 109 -14.74 -14.81 4.20
C ASN A 109 -13.68 -14.72 5.30
N GLU A 110 -12.58 -15.48 5.19
CA GLU A 110 -11.46 -15.38 6.12
C GLU A 110 -10.90 -13.97 6.17
N ILE A 111 -10.58 -13.37 5.01
CA ILE A 111 -9.97 -12.03 4.96
C ILE A 111 -10.93 -10.94 5.46
N ILE A 112 -12.22 -10.96 5.08
CA ILE A 112 -13.16 -9.97 5.59
C ILE A 112 -13.39 -10.10 7.10
N SER A 113 -13.35 -11.33 7.63
CA SER A 113 -13.40 -11.58 9.08
C SER A 113 -12.17 -11.01 9.80
N GLU A 114 -10.98 -11.25 9.29
CA GLU A 114 -9.71 -10.70 9.83
C GLU A 114 -9.68 -9.16 9.79
N LEU A 115 -10.39 -8.55 8.86
CA LEU A 115 -10.57 -7.10 8.77
C LEU A 115 -11.80 -6.60 9.57
N HIS A 116 -12.36 -7.43 10.45
CA HIS A 116 -13.51 -7.11 11.29
C HIS A 116 -14.71 -6.56 10.50
N LEU A 117 -14.97 -7.15 9.33
CA LEU A 117 -16.16 -6.89 8.53
C LEU A 117 -17.20 -7.99 8.79
N ASN A 118 -18.22 -7.69 9.58
CA ASN A 118 -19.35 -8.59 9.80
C ASN A 118 -20.39 -8.43 8.68
N LYS A 119 -20.05 -8.91 7.50
CA LYS A 119 -20.83 -8.78 6.26
C LYS A 119 -20.83 -10.10 5.49
N SER A 120 -21.91 -10.29 4.69
CA SER A 120 -21.99 -11.37 3.70
C SER A 120 -21.27 -10.97 2.40
N LEU A 121 -20.74 -11.94 1.67
CA LEU A 121 -20.18 -11.69 0.34
C LEU A 121 -21.23 -11.17 -0.65
N ASP A 122 -22.51 -11.47 -0.41
CA ASP A 122 -23.63 -11.09 -1.26
C ASP A 122 -24.27 -9.75 -0.84
N ASP A 123 -23.73 -9.07 0.19
CA ASP A 123 -24.21 -7.74 0.60
C ASP A 123 -23.88 -6.69 -0.45
N ASP A 124 -24.85 -5.80 -0.73
CA ASP A 124 -24.69 -4.68 -1.66
C ASP A 124 -23.64 -3.69 -1.13
N ILE A 125 -22.60 -3.44 -1.91
CA ILE A 125 -21.51 -2.54 -1.58
C ILE A 125 -21.98 -1.10 -1.34
N SER A 126 -23.10 -0.69 -1.92
CA SER A 126 -23.63 0.67 -1.76
C SER A 126 -24.04 0.96 -0.32
N GLN A 127 -24.46 -0.06 0.43
CA GLN A 127 -24.93 0.03 1.82
C GLN A 127 -23.79 0.14 2.83
N LEU A 128 -22.54 -0.01 2.42
CA LEU A 128 -21.39 0.04 3.30
C LEU A 128 -21.00 1.50 3.62
N SER A 129 -20.57 1.70 4.87
CA SER A 129 -19.93 2.94 5.31
C SER A 129 -18.59 3.18 4.60
N GLY A 130 -18.04 4.40 4.73
CA GLY A 130 -16.74 4.74 4.15
C GLY A 130 -15.61 3.84 4.67
N GLY A 131 -15.57 3.60 5.98
CA GLY A 131 -14.57 2.71 6.60
C GLY A 131 -14.71 1.25 6.18
N GLU A 132 -15.95 0.74 6.04
CA GLU A 132 -16.18 -0.62 5.52
C GLU A 132 -15.72 -0.74 4.06
N LYS A 133 -16.01 0.25 3.21
CA LYS A 133 -15.53 0.32 1.82
C LYS A 133 -14.01 0.32 1.74
N GLN A 134 -13.36 1.03 2.65
CA GLN A 134 -11.90 1.05 2.74
C GLN A 134 -11.34 -0.34 3.09
N ARG A 135 -11.94 -1.03 4.06
CA ARG A 135 -11.54 -2.40 4.42
C ARG A 135 -11.79 -3.41 3.30
N ILE A 136 -12.89 -3.28 2.53
CA ILE A 136 -13.12 -4.11 1.34
C ILE A 136 -12.04 -3.86 0.26
N ALA A 137 -11.69 -2.60 0.02
CA ALA A 137 -10.60 -2.30 -0.92
C ALA A 137 -9.25 -2.87 -0.48
N LEU A 138 -8.98 -2.86 0.83
CA LEU A 138 -7.79 -3.49 1.40
C LEU A 138 -7.86 -5.03 1.26
N ALA A 139 -8.99 -5.66 1.56
CA ALA A 139 -9.22 -7.09 1.36
C ALA A 139 -8.93 -7.51 -0.09
N ARG A 140 -9.38 -6.70 -1.06
CA ARG A 140 -9.07 -6.88 -2.49
C ARG A 140 -7.56 -6.91 -2.75
N VAL A 141 -6.82 -5.97 -2.17
CA VAL A 141 -5.36 -5.89 -2.33
C VAL A 141 -4.66 -7.10 -1.68
N ILE A 142 -5.14 -7.55 -0.53
CA ILE A 142 -4.60 -8.73 0.16
C ILE A 142 -4.85 -10.01 -0.67
N LEU A 143 -6.05 -10.16 -1.24
CA LEU A 143 -6.39 -11.29 -2.13
C LEU A 143 -5.50 -11.36 -3.38
N MET A 144 -5.05 -10.23 -3.90
CA MET A 144 -4.13 -10.20 -5.02
C MET A 144 -2.76 -10.79 -4.68
N ASP A 145 -2.42 -10.94 -3.41
CA ASP A 145 -1.16 -11.51 -2.90
C ASP A 145 0.10 -10.96 -3.61
N PRO A 146 0.32 -9.63 -3.62
CA PRO A 146 1.46 -9.03 -4.30
C PRO A 146 2.78 -9.30 -3.56
N GLU A 147 3.91 -8.98 -4.20
CA GLU A 147 5.22 -8.96 -3.53
C GLU A 147 5.39 -7.73 -2.64
N VAL A 148 4.77 -6.62 -3.04
CA VAL A 148 4.83 -5.32 -2.36
C VAL A 148 3.45 -4.73 -2.21
N TYR A 149 3.10 -4.41 -0.98
CA TYR A 149 1.95 -3.57 -0.64
C TYR A 149 2.39 -2.12 -0.57
N LEU A 150 1.79 -1.24 -1.36
CA LEU A 150 1.91 0.22 -1.25
C LEU A 150 0.60 0.77 -0.70
N LEU A 151 0.60 1.25 0.53
CA LEU A 151 -0.61 1.72 1.19
C LEU A 151 -0.50 3.22 1.46
N ASP A 152 -1.43 3.98 0.90
CA ASP A 152 -1.48 5.44 1.04
C ASP A 152 -2.55 5.80 2.07
N GLU A 153 -2.17 6.05 3.30
CA GLU A 153 -3.06 6.36 4.43
C GLU A 153 -4.22 5.36 4.59
N PRO A 154 -3.92 4.05 4.71
CA PRO A 154 -4.94 2.99 4.61
C PRO A 154 -6.01 3.03 5.70
N SER A 155 -5.79 3.78 6.76
CA SER A 155 -6.64 3.86 7.96
C SER A 155 -7.29 5.23 8.18
N SER A 156 -7.11 6.18 7.26
CA SER A 156 -7.54 7.58 7.45
C SER A 156 -9.05 7.79 7.69
N ALA A 157 -9.89 6.81 7.37
CA ALA A 157 -11.33 6.84 7.56
C ALA A 157 -11.82 5.99 8.76
N LEU A 158 -10.90 5.48 9.59
CA LEU A 158 -11.20 4.56 10.69
C LEU A 158 -11.00 5.24 12.05
N ASP A 159 -11.72 4.73 13.06
CA ASP A 159 -11.44 5.05 14.46
C ASP A 159 -10.13 4.40 14.93
N GLU A 160 -9.56 4.88 16.03
CA GLU A 160 -8.22 4.46 16.52
C GLU A 160 -8.14 2.96 16.81
N GLU A 161 -9.21 2.33 17.32
CA GLU A 161 -9.24 0.91 17.65
C GLU A 161 -9.25 0.05 16.38
N THR A 162 -10.10 0.40 15.43
CA THR A 162 -10.19 -0.27 14.13
C THR A 162 -8.90 -0.08 13.32
N GLU A 163 -8.31 1.15 13.33
CA GLU A 163 -7.03 1.43 12.71
C GLU A 163 -5.95 0.49 13.23
N LYS A 164 -5.78 0.44 14.57
CA LYS A 164 -4.76 -0.38 15.21
C LYS A 164 -4.89 -1.85 14.83
N THR A 165 -6.10 -2.40 14.92
CA THR A 165 -6.38 -3.80 14.60
C THR A 165 -6.08 -4.12 13.14
N MET A 166 -6.48 -3.24 12.23
CA MET A 166 -6.23 -3.40 10.79
C MET A 166 -4.73 -3.35 10.45
N ILE A 167 -3.99 -2.41 11.02
CA ILE A 167 -2.55 -2.28 10.79
C ILE A 167 -1.79 -3.49 11.39
N ASP A 168 -2.16 -3.93 12.59
CA ASP A 168 -1.59 -5.13 13.22
C ASP A 168 -1.77 -6.36 12.32
N PHE A 169 -2.99 -6.59 11.82
CA PHE A 169 -3.27 -7.67 10.87
C PHE A 169 -2.39 -7.56 9.62
N LEU A 170 -2.32 -6.39 8.99
CA LEU A 170 -1.53 -6.16 7.77
C LEU A 170 -0.04 -6.45 7.98
N VAL A 171 0.53 -5.95 9.07
CA VAL A 171 1.95 -6.15 9.38
C VAL A 171 2.23 -7.63 9.67
N LYS A 172 1.39 -8.30 10.46
CA LYS A 172 1.50 -9.74 10.71
C LYS A 172 1.36 -10.55 9.43
N HIS A 173 0.35 -10.26 8.61
CA HIS A 173 0.14 -10.92 7.32
C HIS A 173 1.35 -10.75 6.40
N SER A 174 1.88 -9.53 6.29
CA SER A 174 3.05 -9.26 5.45
C SER A 174 4.30 -10.00 5.94
N ARG A 175 4.54 -10.03 7.25
CA ARG A 175 5.70 -10.73 7.84
C ARG A 175 5.62 -12.24 7.64
N ILE A 176 4.47 -12.86 7.95
CA ILE A 176 4.25 -14.30 7.78
C ILE A 176 4.47 -14.72 6.32
N ASN A 177 3.94 -13.94 5.37
CA ASN A 177 4.03 -14.22 3.94
C ASN A 177 5.29 -13.65 3.28
N LYS A 178 6.25 -13.12 4.05
CA LYS A 178 7.53 -12.53 3.57
C LYS A 178 7.33 -11.46 2.51
N LYS A 179 6.26 -10.67 2.63
CA LYS A 179 5.94 -9.55 1.73
C LYS A 179 6.63 -8.27 2.20
N THR A 180 6.77 -7.33 1.30
CA THR A 180 7.24 -5.98 1.63
C THR A 180 6.03 -5.07 1.81
N LEU A 181 5.97 -4.35 2.92
CA LEU A 181 4.92 -3.37 3.19
C LEU A 181 5.51 -1.97 3.22
N ILE A 182 5.00 -1.09 2.36
CA ILE A 182 5.35 0.33 2.33
C ILE A 182 4.07 1.12 2.60
N MET A 183 4.05 1.87 3.69
CA MET A 183 2.85 2.55 4.16
C MET A 183 3.13 4.04 4.37
N VAL A 184 2.29 4.88 3.79
CA VAL A 184 2.22 6.30 4.16
C VAL A 184 1.29 6.44 5.35
N THR A 185 1.73 7.11 6.40
CA THR A 185 0.92 7.43 7.56
C THR A 185 1.29 8.78 8.16
N HIS A 186 0.31 9.47 8.72
CA HIS A 186 0.50 10.68 9.53
C HIS A 186 0.68 10.37 11.02
N SER A 187 0.33 9.15 11.45
CA SER A 187 0.45 8.71 12.83
C SER A 187 1.90 8.32 13.13
N LYS A 188 2.59 9.16 13.90
CA LYS A 188 3.94 8.83 14.41
C LYS A 188 3.92 7.57 15.28
N LYS A 189 2.83 7.36 16.03
CA LYS A 189 2.62 6.17 16.86
C LYS A 189 2.57 4.90 16.02
N ILE A 190 1.74 4.88 14.96
CA ILE A 190 1.67 3.75 14.02
C ILE A 190 3.04 3.51 13.35
N ALA A 191 3.70 4.56 12.86
CA ALA A 191 5.00 4.42 12.24
C ALA A 191 6.04 3.81 13.20
N SER A 192 6.11 4.26 14.47
CA SER A 192 7.08 3.75 15.43
C SER A 192 6.75 2.34 15.95
N GLU A 193 5.46 1.99 16.09
CA GLU A 193 5.03 0.72 16.67
C GLU A 193 5.08 -0.44 15.66
N TYR A 194 4.82 -0.15 14.37
CA TYR A 194 4.58 -1.18 13.36
C TYR A 194 5.64 -1.28 12.26
N SER A 195 6.59 -0.33 12.19
CA SER A 195 7.58 -0.33 11.11
C SER A 195 8.94 -0.81 11.56
N ASP A 196 9.64 -1.46 10.66
CA ASP A 196 11.06 -1.80 10.81
C ASP A 196 11.96 -0.63 10.40
N GLU A 197 11.47 0.21 9.47
CA GLU A 197 12.14 1.43 9.00
C GLU A 197 11.15 2.57 8.84
N ILE A 198 11.62 3.79 9.11
CA ILE A 198 10.87 5.02 8.87
C ILE A 198 11.69 5.92 7.93
N ALA A 199 11.01 6.44 6.89
CA ALA A 199 11.52 7.47 6.00
C ALA A 199 10.66 8.73 6.15
N GLU A 200 11.26 9.85 6.51
CA GLU A 200 10.56 11.12 6.69
C GLU A 200 10.81 12.05 5.49
N ILE A 201 9.72 12.50 4.87
CA ILE A 201 9.77 13.41 3.72
C ILE A 201 9.19 14.76 4.11
N GLU A 202 10.00 15.81 4.00
CA GLU A 202 9.58 17.19 4.21
C GLU A 202 9.91 18.05 2.99
N HIS A 203 8.95 18.86 2.55
CA HIS A 203 9.12 19.75 1.38
C HIS A 203 9.73 19.03 0.15
N GLY A 204 9.26 17.81 -0.10
CA GLY A 204 9.74 17.00 -1.23
C GLY A 204 11.11 16.35 -1.04
N ARG A 205 11.74 16.47 0.13
CA ARG A 205 13.07 15.93 0.40
C ARG A 205 13.05 14.86 1.48
N LEU A 206 13.88 13.84 1.32
CA LEU A 206 14.12 12.87 2.37
C LEU A 206 15.01 13.52 3.45
N VAL A 207 14.44 13.74 4.65
CA VAL A 207 15.16 14.38 5.76
C VAL A 207 15.71 13.35 6.75
N LYS A 208 15.07 12.20 6.87
CA LYS A 208 15.50 11.11 7.73
C LYS A 208 15.11 9.76 7.12
N SER A 209 15.99 8.78 7.23
CA SER A 209 15.67 7.38 6.91
C SER A 209 16.52 6.48 7.79
N GLY A 210 15.89 5.50 8.44
CA GLY A 210 16.60 4.59 9.33
C GLY A 210 15.71 3.55 9.96
N ARG A 211 16.33 2.62 10.68
CA ARG A 211 15.62 1.63 11.51
C ARG A 211 14.92 2.31 12.66
N VAL A 212 13.81 1.72 13.07
CA VAL A 212 13.17 2.06 14.34
C VAL A 212 14.00 1.41 15.44
N ASP A 213 14.45 2.20 16.39
CA ASP A 213 15.12 1.67 17.59
C ASP A 213 14.05 0.96 18.43
N THR A 214 14.19 -0.34 18.57
CA THR A 214 13.34 -1.22 19.41
C THR A 214 13.83 -1.24 20.84
#